data_821ed7af7a3313ff4e732fbc6def24d7
#
_entry.id   821ed7af7a3313ff4e732fbc6def24d7
#
_cell.length_a   1.000
_cell.length_b   1.000
_cell.length_c   1.000
_cell.angle_alpha   90.00
_cell.angle_beta   90.00
_cell.angle_gamma   90.00
#
_symmetry.space_group_name_H-M   'P 1'
#
loop_
_entity.id
_entity.type
_entity.pdbx_description
1 polymer ?
#
loop_
_entity_poly.entity_id
_entity_poly.type
_entity_poly.pdbx_seq_one_letter_code
_entity_poly.pdbx_strand_id
1 'polypeptide(L)'
;MSEATSLLYDLPGFRVVSVEPTVLGVRRVLIMQIGGEHPCPRCGVIVGGRPYDVRCSRVKDLPVGHRPVEVWWRKRRYRCRDARCRQKVFTERSDQIPPRHRLTGRLRERLERAASTAARALSDVAGEYGVSWWSVHRALVLTAASRAGDQLPAVRILGLDETRARSVRWIFDTDSERWRLSDPWMTSFVDLDTGRPGWLLGLTPGRSGAAVTTWLGARDQAWRDQIEVVALDPSAPFAAAIRRLLPQAVIVVDHWHLVRLANQMLTDVRQRVAREQLGRRGGKADPAWAHRRLLLAAGNRLSRRGLARLTAVLATDDPTNEIGAAWGIKELLRMLLACNDAHQARRALFAFYDAVLLADMPETTRLAETIQTWWPAIEAFLRLRVTNARTEGTNRVIKQIKRVGCGYRNQANYERRIILHVAAKSAA
;
A
#
# COMPACT_ATOMS: atom_id res chain seq x y z
N MET A 1 10.87 -19.01 44.43
CA MET A 1 11.59 -18.15 43.48
C MET A 1 11.28 -16.71 43.79
N SER A 2 12.27 -15.81 43.61
CA SER A 2 12.22 -14.43 44.05
C SER A 2 11.23 -13.62 43.23
N GLU A 3 10.73 -12.55 43.82
CA GLU A 3 9.95 -11.46 43.17
C GLU A 3 10.68 -10.93 41.95
N ALA A 4 12.00 -10.87 41.98
CA ALA A 4 12.87 -10.48 40.87
C ALA A 4 12.64 -11.30 39.59
N THR A 5 12.37 -12.60 39.67
CA THR A 5 12.09 -13.43 38.48
C THR A 5 10.76 -13.06 37.85
N SER A 6 9.76 -12.69 38.66
CA SER A 6 8.46 -12.23 38.16
C SER A 6 8.57 -10.84 37.48
N LEU A 7 9.37 -9.95 38.04
CA LEU A 7 9.67 -8.64 37.47
C LEU A 7 10.42 -8.77 36.14
N LEU A 8 11.45 -9.63 36.06
CA LEU A 8 12.19 -9.87 34.81
C LEU A 8 11.32 -10.53 33.70
N TYR A 9 10.39 -11.37 34.08
CA TYR A 9 9.47 -11.99 33.14
C TYR A 9 8.40 -11.02 32.66
N ASP A 10 8.01 -10.08 33.51
CA ASP A 10 7.12 -8.93 33.24
C ASP A 10 5.83 -9.30 32.48
N LEU A 11 5.06 -10.27 33.01
CA LEU A 11 3.72 -10.55 32.53
C LEU A 11 2.70 -9.96 33.53
N PRO A 12 2.02 -8.85 33.19
CA PRO A 12 1.13 -8.16 34.12
C PRO A 12 0.04 -9.07 34.69
N GLY A 13 -0.15 -9.01 36.02
CA GLY A 13 -1.14 -9.80 36.72
C GLY A 13 -0.74 -11.25 36.98
N PHE A 14 0.52 -11.63 36.67
CA PHE A 14 1.04 -12.99 36.92
C PHE A 14 2.33 -12.95 37.70
N ARG A 15 2.51 -13.99 38.55
CA ARG A 15 3.81 -14.30 39.17
C ARG A 15 4.38 -15.57 38.57
N VAL A 16 5.70 -15.64 38.48
CA VAL A 16 6.44 -16.83 38.10
C VAL A 16 6.54 -17.75 39.33
N VAL A 17 6.10 -18.98 39.19
CA VAL A 17 6.16 -20.00 40.26
C VAL A 17 7.45 -20.81 40.17
N SER A 18 7.82 -21.27 38.97
CA SER A 18 9.08 -21.96 38.69
C SER A 18 9.53 -21.73 37.26
N VAL A 19 10.85 -21.86 37.04
CA VAL A 19 11.47 -21.90 35.71
C VAL A 19 12.35 -23.13 35.63
N GLU A 20 12.10 -23.95 34.63
CA GLU A 20 12.82 -25.21 34.42
C GLU A 20 13.41 -25.27 33.02
N PRO A 21 14.67 -25.64 32.82
CA PRO A 21 15.20 -25.97 31.51
C PRO A 21 14.57 -27.26 30.99
N THR A 22 14.23 -27.31 29.69
CA THR A 22 13.84 -28.56 29.05
C THR A 22 15.01 -29.19 28.29
N VAL A 23 14.92 -30.49 27.98
CA VAL A 23 15.95 -31.21 27.21
C VAL A 23 16.26 -30.59 25.87
N LEU A 24 15.31 -29.85 25.25
CA LEU A 24 15.45 -29.17 23.95
C LEU A 24 15.95 -27.73 24.08
N GLY A 25 16.44 -27.31 25.25
CA GLY A 25 16.89 -25.92 25.47
C GLY A 25 15.76 -24.87 25.56
N VAL A 26 14.51 -25.29 25.53
CA VAL A 26 13.34 -24.44 25.78
C VAL A 26 13.23 -24.19 27.27
N ARG A 27 12.83 -23.00 27.70
CA ARG A 27 12.55 -22.72 29.10
C ARG A 27 11.06 -22.94 29.39
N ARG A 28 10.78 -23.80 30.35
CA ARG A 28 9.41 -23.96 30.87
C ARG A 28 9.21 -23.00 32.05
N VAL A 29 8.25 -22.11 31.93
CA VAL A 29 7.89 -21.14 32.95
C VAL A 29 6.50 -21.46 33.48
N LEU A 30 6.41 -21.81 34.76
CA LEU A 30 5.12 -21.99 35.44
C LEU A 30 4.67 -20.64 36.00
N ILE A 31 3.49 -20.20 35.59
CA ILE A 31 2.91 -18.93 36.04
C ILE A 31 1.59 -19.15 36.77
N MET A 32 1.27 -18.23 37.68
CA MET A 32 0.01 -18.17 38.39
C MET A 32 -0.45 -16.73 38.48
N GLN A 33 -1.76 -16.47 38.32
CA GLN A 33 -2.33 -15.14 38.41
C GLN A 33 -2.20 -14.61 39.84
N ILE A 34 -1.84 -13.33 39.97
CA ILE A 34 -1.83 -12.61 41.25
C ILE A 34 -3.27 -12.26 41.60
N GLY A 35 -3.57 -12.24 42.91
CA GLY A 35 -4.93 -11.99 43.40
C GLY A 35 -5.70 -13.29 43.68
N GLY A 36 -6.77 -13.19 44.44
CA GLY A 36 -7.54 -14.33 44.93
C GLY A 36 -9.05 -14.24 44.72
N GLU A 37 -9.53 -13.12 44.21
CA GLU A 37 -10.97 -12.87 44.02
C GLU A 37 -11.30 -12.81 42.52
N HIS A 38 -12.32 -13.55 42.11
CA HIS A 38 -12.71 -13.67 40.71
C HIS A 38 -14.22 -13.61 40.55
N PRO A 39 -14.76 -12.75 39.67
CA PRO A 39 -16.18 -12.71 39.41
C PRO A 39 -16.65 -13.94 38.62
N CYS A 40 -17.77 -14.48 39.00
CA CYS A 40 -18.43 -15.51 38.21
C CYS A 40 -18.83 -14.94 36.83
N PRO A 41 -18.44 -15.60 35.72
CA PRO A 41 -18.67 -15.03 34.38
C PRO A 41 -20.15 -14.95 33.98
N ARG A 42 -21.06 -15.49 34.78
CA ARG A 42 -22.50 -15.49 34.51
C ARG A 42 -23.30 -14.55 35.40
N CYS A 43 -23.09 -14.60 36.73
CA CYS A 43 -23.86 -13.79 37.68
C CYS A 43 -23.07 -12.66 38.33
N GLY A 44 -21.75 -12.55 38.04
CA GLY A 44 -20.89 -11.50 38.58
C GLY A 44 -20.50 -11.67 40.06
N VAL A 45 -21.07 -12.66 40.80
CA VAL A 45 -20.71 -12.88 42.19
C VAL A 45 -19.23 -13.14 42.33
N ILE A 46 -18.56 -12.35 43.17
CA ILE A 46 -17.13 -12.46 43.43
C ILE A 46 -16.87 -13.67 44.35
N VAL A 47 -15.94 -14.50 43.91
CA VAL A 47 -15.54 -15.69 44.68
C VAL A 47 -14.03 -15.64 44.88
N GLY A 48 -13.59 -15.83 46.11
CA GLY A 48 -12.18 -15.89 46.53
C GLY A 48 -11.90 -17.04 47.46
N GLY A 49 -10.66 -17.08 47.98
CA GLY A 49 -10.19 -18.10 48.93
C GLY A 49 -9.68 -19.38 48.24
N ARG A 50 -9.87 -20.52 48.88
CA ARG A 50 -9.36 -21.81 48.38
C ARG A 50 -10.06 -22.22 47.07
N PRO A 51 -9.33 -22.46 45.96
CA PRO A 51 -9.90 -22.91 44.72
C PRO A 51 -10.53 -24.29 44.83
N TYR A 52 -11.55 -24.59 44.04
CA TYR A 52 -12.16 -25.90 43.93
C TYR A 52 -11.17 -26.92 43.37
N ASP A 53 -10.49 -26.59 42.31
CA ASP A 53 -9.37 -27.36 41.76
C ASP A 53 -8.39 -26.43 41.00
N VAL A 54 -7.30 -27.00 40.51
CA VAL A 54 -6.27 -26.31 39.75
C VAL A 54 -5.95 -27.11 38.49
N ARG A 55 -5.90 -26.44 37.35
CA ARG A 55 -5.53 -27.04 36.07
C ARG A 55 -4.41 -26.26 35.40
N CYS A 56 -3.50 -26.95 34.75
CA CYS A 56 -2.46 -26.33 33.96
C CYS A 56 -2.88 -26.22 32.48
N SER A 57 -2.60 -25.08 31.88
CA SER A 57 -2.80 -24.85 30.45
C SER A 57 -1.51 -24.35 29.82
N ARG A 58 -1.12 -24.96 28.72
CA ARG A 58 0.05 -24.51 27.94
C ARG A 58 -0.31 -23.27 27.12
N VAL A 59 0.51 -22.24 27.22
CA VAL A 59 0.39 -20.98 26.53
C VAL A 59 1.75 -20.63 25.93
N LYS A 60 1.77 -19.92 24.80
CA LYS A 60 2.99 -19.35 24.23
C LYS A 60 3.11 -17.89 24.59
N ASP A 61 4.34 -17.43 24.79
CA ASP A 61 4.69 -16.06 25.11
C ASP A 61 5.92 -15.61 24.34
N LEU A 62 6.34 -14.36 24.54
CA LEU A 62 7.57 -13.83 23.97
C LEU A 62 8.79 -14.68 24.38
N PRO A 63 9.76 -14.84 23.48
CA PRO A 63 11.05 -15.42 23.84
C PRO A 63 11.72 -14.62 24.96
N VAL A 64 12.43 -15.30 25.87
CA VAL A 64 13.28 -14.64 26.86
C VAL A 64 14.73 -14.71 26.40
N GLY A 65 15.29 -13.56 26.04
CA GLY A 65 16.52 -13.49 25.28
C GLY A 65 16.31 -14.08 23.88
N HIS A 66 17.20 -14.99 23.47
CA HIS A 66 17.11 -15.71 22.19
C HIS A 66 16.44 -17.09 22.28
N ARG A 67 15.96 -17.47 23.47
CA ARG A 67 15.41 -18.81 23.71
C ARG A 67 13.89 -18.80 23.73
N PRO A 68 13.22 -19.73 23.04
CA PRO A 68 11.78 -19.89 23.12
C PRO A 68 11.35 -20.27 24.54
N VAL A 69 10.17 -19.80 24.93
CA VAL A 69 9.58 -20.05 26.25
C VAL A 69 8.29 -20.82 26.10
N GLU A 70 8.15 -21.85 26.90
CA GLU A 70 6.94 -22.63 27.07
C GLU A 70 6.30 -22.25 28.41
N VAL A 71 5.14 -21.60 28.34
CA VAL A 71 4.44 -21.12 29.53
C VAL A 71 3.36 -22.09 29.94
N TRP A 72 3.37 -22.44 31.20
CA TRP A 72 2.33 -23.25 31.83
C TRP A 72 1.59 -22.37 32.81
N TRP A 73 0.34 -22.04 32.48
CA TRP A 73 -0.52 -21.29 33.39
C TRP A 73 -1.25 -22.24 34.32
N ARG A 74 -0.96 -22.15 35.62
CA ARG A 74 -1.62 -22.85 36.69
C ARG A 74 -2.91 -22.12 37.02
N LYS A 75 -4.03 -22.52 36.37
CA LYS A 75 -5.36 -21.93 36.49
C LYS A 75 -6.11 -22.46 37.67
N ARG A 76 -6.66 -21.55 38.46
CA ARG A 76 -7.56 -21.89 39.56
C ARG A 76 -9.00 -21.94 39.07
N ARG A 77 -9.76 -22.90 39.58
CA ARG A 77 -11.18 -23.03 39.33
C ARG A 77 -11.94 -22.83 40.62
N TYR A 78 -13.10 -22.18 40.56
CA TYR A 78 -13.92 -21.82 41.73
C TYR A 78 -15.34 -22.31 41.54
N ARG A 79 -16.02 -22.60 42.65
CA ARG A 79 -17.48 -22.83 42.68
C ARG A 79 -18.19 -21.49 42.84
N CYS A 80 -19.22 -21.24 42.00
CA CYS A 80 -20.08 -20.11 42.20
C CYS A 80 -20.84 -20.22 43.52
N ARG A 81 -20.89 -19.16 44.31
CA ARG A 81 -21.58 -19.13 45.60
C ARG A 81 -23.08 -18.88 45.47
N ASP A 82 -23.54 -18.39 44.33
CA ASP A 82 -24.97 -18.20 44.06
C ASP A 82 -25.61 -19.54 43.69
N ALA A 83 -26.49 -20.04 44.55
CA ALA A 83 -27.17 -21.31 44.35
C ALA A 83 -28.07 -21.35 43.13
N ARG A 84 -28.59 -20.18 42.68
CA ARG A 84 -29.46 -20.01 41.49
C ARG A 84 -28.67 -19.90 40.22
N CYS A 85 -27.34 -19.68 40.29
CA CYS A 85 -26.51 -19.52 39.09
C CYS A 85 -26.32 -20.89 38.41
N ARG A 86 -26.59 -20.93 37.11
CA ARG A 86 -26.36 -22.15 36.32
C ARG A 86 -24.87 -22.48 36.12
N GLN A 87 -23.99 -21.49 36.34
CA GLN A 87 -22.53 -21.69 36.26
C GLN A 87 -22.01 -22.21 37.58
N LYS A 88 -22.02 -23.52 37.77
CA LYS A 88 -21.62 -24.13 39.04
C LYS A 88 -20.12 -24.01 39.32
N VAL A 89 -19.29 -24.18 38.28
CA VAL A 89 -17.83 -24.06 38.38
C VAL A 89 -17.32 -23.18 37.24
N PHE A 90 -16.39 -22.29 37.53
CA PHE A 90 -15.75 -21.44 36.55
C PHE A 90 -14.25 -21.35 36.79
N THR A 91 -13.51 -21.00 35.74
CA THR A 91 -12.06 -20.80 35.78
C THR A 91 -11.75 -19.30 35.86
N GLU A 92 -10.73 -18.92 36.60
CA GLU A 92 -10.20 -17.57 36.63
C GLU A 92 -9.92 -17.07 35.20
N ARG A 93 -10.09 -15.77 34.98
CA ARG A 93 -9.90 -15.12 33.69
C ARG A 93 -8.80 -14.08 33.80
N SER A 94 -8.13 -13.85 32.69
CA SER A 94 -7.12 -12.81 32.57
C SER A 94 -7.19 -12.17 31.18
N ASP A 95 -7.05 -10.85 31.11
CA ASP A 95 -7.02 -10.12 29.85
C ASP A 95 -5.74 -10.41 29.06
N GLN A 96 -4.65 -10.74 29.77
CA GLN A 96 -3.39 -11.16 29.14
C GLN A 96 -3.51 -12.48 28.38
N ILE A 97 -4.39 -13.37 28.86
CA ILE A 97 -4.63 -14.70 28.24
C ILE A 97 -6.14 -14.93 28.21
N PRO A 98 -6.87 -14.33 27.28
CA PRO A 98 -8.32 -14.49 27.21
C PRO A 98 -8.77 -15.96 27.07
N PRO A 99 -10.00 -16.30 27.44
CA PRO A 99 -10.52 -17.63 27.28
C PRO A 99 -10.35 -18.18 25.87
N ARG A 100 -9.97 -19.46 25.74
CA ARG A 100 -9.71 -20.16 24.47
C ARG A 100 -8.50 -19.65 23.68
N HIS A 101 -7.73 -18.66 24.16
CA HIS A 101 -6.46 -18.27 23.56
C HIS A 101 -5.30 -19.09 24.13
N ARG A 102 -4.33 -19.39 23.26
CA ARG A 102 -3.08 -20.09 23.61
C ARG A 102 -1.84 -19.21 23.44
N LEU A 103 -2.05 -17.90 23.24
CA LEU A 103 -1.01 -16.89 23.14
C LEU A 103 -1.33 -15.78 24.14
N THR A 104 -0.29 -15.21 24.76
CA THR A 104 -0.42 -13.99 25.56
C THR A 104 -0.79 -12.79 24.70
N GLY A 105 -1.38 -11.76 25.30
CA GLY A 105 -1.70 -10.48 24.64
C GLY A 105 -0.46 -9.86 24.01
N ARG A 106 0.61 -9.73 24.81
CA ARG A 106 1.88 -9.14 24.36
C ARG A 106 2.55 -9.90 23.21
N LEU A 107 2.45 -11.22 23.15
CA LEU A 107 2.94 -11.98 21.99
C LEU A 107 2.10 -11.68 20.75
N ARG A 108 0.77 -11.62 20.87
CA ARG A 108 -0.10 -11.28 19.73
C ARG A 108 0.21 -9.90 19.15
N GLU A 109 0.37 -8.90 20.01
CA GLU A 109 0.77 -7.54 19.61
C GLU A 109 2.15 -7.54 18.94
N ARG A 110 3.10 -8.31 19.47
CA ARG A 110 4.44 -8.42 18.88
C ARG A 110 4.41 -9.10 17.51
N LEU A 111 3.62 -10.15 17.33
CA LEU A 111 3.45 -10.82 16.04
C LEU A 111 2.85 -9.87 14.99
N GLU A 112 1.82 -9.12 15.37
CA GLU A 112 1.23 -8.11 14.50
C GLU A 112 2.26 -7.04 14.12
N ARG A 113 2.93 -6.44 15.10
CA ARG A 113 3.92 -5.39 14.86
C ARG A 113 5.08 -5.90 14.00
N ALA A 114 5.65 -7.07 14.31
CA ALA A 114 6.74 -7.67 13.54
C ALA A 114 6.35 -7.93 12.07
N ALA A 115 5.10 -8.33 11.86
CA ALA A 115 4.58 -8.49 10.52
C ALA A 115 4.31 -7.15 9.83
N SER A 116 3.71 -6.17 10.50
CA SER A 116 3.23 -4.92 9.90
C SER A 116 4.36 -3.92 9.60
N THR A 117 5.31 -3.70 10.53
CA THR A 117 6.32 -2.63 10.40
C THR A 117 7.33 -2.87 9.28
N ALA A 118 7.79 -4.09 9.08
CA ALA A 118 8.86 -4.42 8.13
C ALA A 118 8.38 -5.15 6.86
N ALA A 119 7.07 -5.24 6.62
CA ALA A 119 6.46 -5.99 5.52
C ALA A 119 7.01 -7.43 5.38
N ARG A 120 7.34 -8.09 6.51
CA ARG A 120 7.92 -9.45 6.53
C ARG A 120 6.91 -10.51 6.09
N ALA A 121 7.39 -11.64 5.56
CA ALA A 121 6.53 -12.79 5.33
C ALA A 121 5.98 -13.33 6.66
N LEU A 122 4.72 -13.76 6.66
CA LEU A 122 4.11 -14.31 7.89
C LEU A 122 4.77 -15.61 8.33
N SER A 123 5.30 -16.39 7.38
CA SER A 123 6.11 -17.60 7.63
C SER A 123 7.36 -17.29 8.45
N ASP A 124 8.06 -16.19 8.11
CA ASP A 124 9.31 -15.81 8.77
C ASP A 124 9.05 -15.34 10.20
N VAL A 125 7.99 -14.53 10.37
CA VAL A 125 7.53 -14.12 11.71
C VAL A 125 7.08 -15.35 12.51
N ALA A 126 6.35 -16.27 11.91
CA ALA A 126 5.92 -17.51 12.58
C ALA A 126 7.10 -18.36 13.03
N GLY A 127 8.12 -18.51 12.19
CA GLY A 127 9.37 -19.21 12.51
C GLY A 127 10.13 -18.56 13.65
N GLU A 128 10.34 -17.23 13.60
CA GLU A 128 11.06 -16.47 14.64
C GLU A 128 10.44 -16.64 16.03
N TYR A 129 9.11 -16.60 16.12
CA TYR A 129 8.40 -16.70 17.41
C TYR A 129 7.93 -18.12 17.75
N GLY A 130 8.27 -19.13 16.94
CA GLY A 130 7.88 -20.52 17.16
C GLY A 130 6.36 -20.74 17.22
N VAL A 131 5.60 -19.99 16.43
CA VAL A 131 4.13 -20.07 16.33
C VAL A 131 3.70 -20.57 14.96
N SER A 132 2.43 -20.91 14.78
CA SER A 132 1.91 -21.24 13.45
C SER A 132 1.68 -19.99 12.61
N TRP A 133 1.75 -20.11 11.28
CA TRP A 133 1.36 -19.08 10.34
C TRP A 133 -0.03 -18.49 10.66
N TRP A 134 -0.98 -19.35 11.02
CA TRP A 134 -2.33 -18.95 11.41
C TRP A 134 -2.39 -18.07 12.64
N SER A 135 -1.45 -18.23 13.57
CA SER A 135 -1.36 -17.38 14.77
C SER A 135 -1.01 -15.94 14.39
N VAL A 136 -0.02 -15.77 13.50
CA VAL A 136 0.38 -14.45 12.98
C VAL A 136 -0.75 -13.82 12.16
N HIS A 137 -1.35 -14.61 11.27
CA HIS A 137 -2.46 -14.15 10.45
C HIS A 137 -3.67 -13.70 11.29
N ARG A 138 -4.04 -14.49 12.31
CA ARG A 138 -5.14 -14.13 13.23
C ARG A 138 -4.84 -12.85 14.01
N ALA A 139 -3.60 -12.63 14.45
CA ALA A 139 -3.22 -11.37 15.10
C ALA A 139 -3.47 -10.17 14.18
N LEU A 140 -3.06 -10.23 12.91
CA LEU A 140 -3.34 -9.18 11.93
C LEU A 140 -4.83 -8.96 11.70
N VAL A 141 -5.62 -10.04 11.57
CA VAL A 141 -7.07 -9.93 11.34
C VAL A 141 -7.78 -9.24 12.52
N LEU A 142 -7.40 -9.59 13.75
CA LEU A 142 -7.97 -8.97 14.96
C LEU A 142 -7.62 -7.48 15.06
N THR A 143 -6.37 -7.10 14.79
CA THR A 143 -5.95 -5.69 14.77
C THR A 143 -6.65 -4.91 13.66
N ALA A 144 -6.79 -5.50 12.48
CA ALA A 144 -7.53 -4.85 11.39
C ALA A 144 -9.01 -4.65 11.75
N ALA A 145 -9.63 -5.63 12.42
CA ALA A 145 -11.02 -5.54 12.86
C ALA A 145 -11.22 -4.47 13.95
N SER A 146 -10.28 -4.31 14.88
CA SER A 146 -10.36 -3.24 15.89
C SER A 146 -10.22 -1.84 15.30
N ARG A 147 -9.57 -1.69 14.15
CA ARG A 147 -9.38 -0.43 13.42
C ARG A 147 -10.44 -0.18 12.33
N ALA A 148 -11.30 -1.14 12.03
CA ALA A 148 -12.29 -1.03 10.96
C ALA A 148 -13.35 0.06 11.19
N GLY A 149 -13.51 0.53 12.42
CA GLY A 149 -14.39 1.64 12.79
C GLY A 149 -13.70 3.00 12.91
N ASP A 150 -12.38 3.07 12.67
CA ASP A 150 -11.66 4.34 12.77
C ASP A 150 -12.16 5.28 11.66
N GLN A 151 -12.51 6.51 12.02
CA GLN A 151 -12.90 7.54 11.07
C GLN A 151 -11.68 7.93 10.21
N LEU A 152 -11.93 8.13 8.92
CA LEU A 152 -10.89 8.67 8.05
C LEU A 152 -10.54 10.11 8.48
N PRO A 153 -9.26 10.48 8.42
CA PRO A 153 -8.86 11.86 8.67
C PRO A 153 -9.50 12.82 7.66
N ALA A 154 -9.63 14.07 8.02
CA ALA A 154 -9.96 15.13 7.08
C ALA A 154 -8.89 15.22 6.00
N VAL A 155 -9.28 15.33 4.73
CA VAL A 155 -8.37 15.31 3.57
C VAL A 155 -8.68 16.49 2.67
N ARG A 156 -7.67 17.32 2.40
CA ARG A 156 -7.78 18.44 1.45
C ARG A 156 -7.24 18.08 0.07
N ILE A 157 -6.20 17.26 0.02
CA ILE A 157 -5.53 16.87 -1.23
C ILE A 157 -5.56 15.34 -1.34
N LEU A 158 -6.33 14.85 -2.30
CA LEU A 158 -6.52 13.41 -2.53
C LEU A 158 -5.68 12.95 -3.72
N GLY A 159 -4.94 11.87 -3.57
CA GLY A 159 -4.23 11.17 -4.65
C GLY A 159 -4.91 9.87 -5.03
N LEU A 160 -5.02 9.61 -6.33
CA LEU A 160 -5.51 8.35 -6.88
C LEU A 160 -4.48 7.76 -7.85
N ASP A 161 -4.28 6.46 -7.75
CA ASP A 161 -3.48 5.70 -8.72
C ASP A 161 -3.89 4.23 -8.71
N GLU A 162 -3.64 3.54 -9.81
CA GLU A 162 -3.92 2.11 -9.91
C GLU A 162 -2.66 1.27 -9.81
N THR A 163 -2.81 0.10 -9.21
CA THR A 163 -1.75 -0.90 -9.15
C THR A 163 -2.27 -2.30 -9.46
N ARG A 164 -1.41 -3.13 -10.06
CA ARG A 164 -1.77 -4.51 -10.36
C ARG A 164 -1.71 -5.38 -9.10
N ALA A 165 -2.88 -5.68 -8.54
CA ALA A 165 -3.02 -6.45 -7.31
C ALA A 165 -2.74 -7.94 -7.51
N ARG A 166 -3.17 -8.53 -8.64
CA ARG A 166 -3.10 -9.98 -8.91
C ARG A 166 -2.80 -10.29 -10.37
N SER A 167 -2.59 -11.55 -10.68
CA SER A 167 -2.55 -12.04 -12.05
C SER A 167 -3.96 -12.13 -12.63
N VAL A 168 -4.07 -11.94 -13.93
CA VAL A 168 -5.33 -12.17 -14.67
C VAL A 168 -5.68 -13.65 -14.58
N ARG A 169 -6.96 -13.96 -14.36
CA ARG A 169 -7.51 -15.31 -14.32
C ARG A 169 -8.86 -15.34 -15.01
N TRP A 170 -9.15 -16.43 -15.66
CA TRP A 170 -10.48 -16.75 -16.10
C TRP A 170 -11.29 -17.26 -14.90
N ILE A 171 -12.48 -16.71 -14.70
CA ILE A 171 -13.42 -17.10 -13.64
C ILE A 171 -14.74 -17.40 -14.34
N PHE A 172 -15.28 -18.57 -14.06
CA PHE A 172 -16.63 -18.91 -14.52
C PHE A 172 -17.65 -18.17 -13.66
N ASP A 173 -18.47 -17.35 -14.30
CA ASP A 173 -19.55 -16.62 -13.66
C ASP A 173 -20.82 -17.49 -13.75
N THR A 174 -21.24 -17.99 -12.61
CA THR A 174 -22.42 -18.90 -12.53
C THR A 174 -23.73 -18.22 -12.88
N ASP A 175 -23.84 -16.91 -12.68
CA ASP A 175 -25.06 -16.15 -12.91
C ASP A 175 -25.28 -15.88 -14.42
N SER A 176 -24.21 -15.61 -15.14
CA SER A 176 -24.23 -15.36 -16.59
C SER A 176 -23.83 -16.58 -17.41
N GLU A 177 -23.44 -17.68 -16.77
CA GLU A 177 -22.93 -18.92 -17.40
C GLU A 177 -21.80 -18.69 -18.40
N ARG A 178 -20.94 -17.70 -18.12
CA ARG A 178 -19.86 -17.31 -19.01
C ARG A 178 -18.51 -17.23 -18.27
N TRP A 179 -17.44 -17.55 -18.99
CA TRP A 179 -16.10 -17.26 -18.55
C TRP A 179 -15.81 -15.78 -18.72
N ARG A 180 -15.37 -15.13 -17.64
CA ARG A 180 -14.90 -13.74 -17.68
C ARG A 180 -13.51 -13.60 -17.09
N LEU A 181 -12.79 -12.63 -17.59
CA LEU A 181 -11.45 -12.31 -17.12
C LEU A 181 -11.55 -11.54 -15.79
N SER A 182 -10.82 -12.01 -14.76
CA SER A 182 -10.76 -11.28 -13.51
C SER A 182 -10.02 -9.96 -13.69
N ASP A 183 -10.56 -8.87 -13.15
CA ASP A 183 -9.85 -7.60 -13.11
C ASP A 183 -8.61 -7.73 -12.17
N PRO A 184 -7.38 -7.54 -12.68
CA PRO A 184 -6.18 -7.67 -11.89
C PRO A 184 -5.81 -6.40 -11.13
N TRP A 185 -6.55 -5.31 -11.32
CA TRP A 185 -6.21 -3.98 -10.82
C TRP A 185 -6.88 -3.65 -9.49
N MET A 186 -6.32 -2.68 -8.82
CA MET A 186 -6.79 -2.10 -7.58
C MET A 186 -6.44 -0.62 -7.58
N THR A 187 -7.38 0.22 -7.21
CA THR A 187 -7.19 1.67 -7.05
C THR A 187 -6.89 1.99 -5.60
N SER A 188 -5.88 2.80 -5.37
CA SER A 188 -5.47 3.33 -4.05
C SER A 188 -5.88 4.80 -3.92
N PHE A 189 -6.32 5.17 -2.71
CA PHE A 189 -6.69 6.52 -2.31
C PHE A 189 -5.74 6.97 -1.21
N VAL A 190 -5.01 8.06 -1.43
CA VAL A 190 -3.92 8.51 -0.56
C VAL A 190 -4.10 9.97 -0.21
N ASP A 191 -3.87 10.33 1.04
CA ASP A 191 -3.75 11.71 1.48
C ASP A 191 -2.41 12.28 1.03
N LEU A 192 -2.44 13.33 0.23
CA LEU A 192 -1.27 14.01 -0.31
C LEU A 192 -0.89 15.27 0.48
N ASP A 193 -1.62 15.64 1.53
CA ASP A 193 -1.31 16.83 2.30
C ASP A 193 0.13 16.76 2.85
N THR A 194 0.94 17.79 2.57
CA THR A 194 2.35 17.83 2.91
C THR A 194 2.62 18.10 4.39
N GLY A 195 1.64 18.65 5.10
CA GLY A 195 1.74 18.97 6.53
C GLY A 195 1.76 17.77 7.46
N ARG A 196 1.57 16.54 6.92
CA ARG A 196 1.53 15.29 7.68
C ARG A 196 2.04 14.10 6.87
N PRO A 197 2.41 12.98 7.53
CA PRO A 197 2.77 11.76 6.81
C PRO A 197 1.66 11.33 5.84
N GLY A 198 2.02 10.94 4.61
CA GLY A 198 1.05 10.44 3.63
C GLY A 198 0.30 9.23 4.18
N TRP A 199 -1.02 9.27 4.12
CA TRP A 199 -1.90 8.25 4.68
C TRP A 199 -2.65 7.51 3.58
N LEU A 200 -2.58 6.19 3.57
CA LEU A 200 -3.46 5.39 2.72
C LEU A 200 -4.88 5.41 3.33
N LEU A 201 -5.79 6.06 2.63
CA LEU A 201 -7.18 6.20 3.05
C LEU A 201 -8.01 4.96 2.73
N GLY A 202 -7.65 4.26 1.65
CA GLY A 202 -8.35 3.03 1.29
C GLY A 202 -7.90 2.47 -0.05
N LEU A 203 -8.48 1.32 -0.34
CA LEU A 203 -8.25 0.54 -1.54
C LEU A 203 -9.60 0.08 -2.10
N THR A 204 -9.71 -0.04 -3.41
CA THR A 204 -10.88 -0.65 -4.04
C THR A 204 -10.46 -1.53 -5.22
N PRO A 205 -11.11 -2.67 -5.45
CA PRO A 205 -10.85 -3.48 -6.64
C PRO A 205 -11.20 -2.73 -7.92
N GLY A 206 -10.40 -2.97 -8.97
CA GLY A 206 -10.62 -2.38 -10.29
C GLY A 206 -9.87 -1.08 -10.52
N ARG A 207 -9.95 -0.59 -11.78
CA ARG A 207 -9.39 0.69 -12.26
C ARG A 207 -10.40 1.46 -13.10
N SER A 208 -11.67 1.30 -12.84
CA SER A 208 -12.76 1.96 -13.56
C SER A 208 -13.26 3.18 -12.80
N GLY A 209 -13.97 4.08 -13.48
CA GLY A 209 -14.70 5.17 -12.83
C GLY A 209 -15.71 4.66 -11.80
N ALA A 210 -16.30 3.46 -12.03
CA ALA A 210 -17.20 2.82 -11.08
C ALA A 210 -16.48 2.47 -9.75
N ALA A 211 -15.24 1.99 -9.80
CA ALA A 211 -14.45 1.71 -8.60
C ALA A 211 -14.24 3.00 -7.77
N VAL A 212 -13.88 4.09 -8.43
CA VAL A 212 -13.73 5.42 -7.77
C VAL A 212 -15.06 5.88 -7.19
N THR A 213 -16.15 5.76 -7.96
CA THR A 213 -17.50 6.13 -7.52
C THR A 213 -17.95 5.34 -6.30
N THR A 214 -17.73 4.04 -6.29
CA THR A 214 -18.09 3.15 -5.17
C THR A 214 -17.35 3.55 -3.90
N TRP A 215 -16.04 3.79 -3.98
CA TRP A 215 -15.24 4.15 -2.82
C TRP A 215 -15.61 5.53 -2.27
N LEU A 216 -15.69 6.55 -3.12
CA LEU A 216 -16.06 7.91 -2.71
C LEU A 216 -17.52 8.02 -2.25
N GLY A 217 -18.44 7.32 -2.92
CA GLY A 217 -19.85 7.30 -2.58
C GLY A 217 -20.16 6.67 -1.21
N ALA A 218 -19.26 5.83 -0.71
CA ALA A 218 -19.33 5.28 0.64
C ALA A 218 -18.85 6.26 1.74
N ARG A 219 -18.40 7.45 1.38
CA ARG A 219 -18.01 8.53 2.34
C ARG A 219 -19.19 9.48 2.49
N ASP A 220 -19.31 10.06 3.67
CA ASP A 220 -20.33 11.11 3.89
C ASP A 220 -20.03 12.37 3.05
N GLN A 221 -21.03 13.21 2.85
CA GLN A 221 -20.91 14.42 2.05
C GLN A 221 -19.93 15.40 2.70
N ALA A 222 -19.99 15.57 4.04
CA ALA A 222 -19.15 16.49 4.77
C ALA A 222 -17.66 16.16 4.63
N TRP A 223 -17.31 14.86 4.59
CA TRP A 223 -15.93 14.43 4.33
C TRP A 223 -15.51 14.73 2.88
N ARG A 224 -16.39 14.50 1.90
CA ARG A 224 -16.12 14.77 0.49
C ARG A 224 -15.94 16.26 0.20
N ASP A 225 -16.72 17.12 0.86
CA ASP A 225 -16.70 18.57 0.67
C ASP A 225 -15.37 19.22 1.11
N GLN A 226 -14.58 18.55 1.95
CA GLN A 226 -13.27 19.02 2.38
C GLN A 226 -12.17 18.82 1.32
N ILE A 227 -12.43 18.03 0.27
CA ILE A 227 -11.44 17.75 -0.76
C ILE A 227 -11.39 18.92 -1.75
N GLU A 228 -10.28 19.64 -1.74
CA GLU A 228 -10.05 20.81 -2.60
C GLU A 228 -9.33 20.42 -3.89
N VAL A 229 -8.41 19.46 -3.84
CA VAL A 229 -7.56 19.05 -4.97
C VAL A 229 -7.51 17.54 -5.08
N VAL A 230 -7.59 17.04 -6.32
CA VAL A 230 -7.40 15.62 -6.63
C VAL A 230 -6.29 15.45 -7.66
N ALA A 231 -5.22 14.75 -7.27
CA ALA A 231 -4.13 14.39 -8.17
C ALA A 231 -4.32 12.96 -8.71
N LEU A 232 -4.24 12.83 -10.02
CA LEU A 232 -4.41 11.55 -10.72
C LEU A 232 -3.58 11.49 -12.02
N ASP A 233 -3.42 10.29 -12.55
CA ASP A 233 -2.91 10.08 -13.90
C ASP A 233 -3.95 10.54 -14.95
N PRO A 234 -3.55 10.83 -16.21
CA PRO A 234 -4.49 11.16 -17.27
C PRO A 234 -5.46 9.99 -17.55
N SER A 235 -6.54 9.92 -16.76
CA SER A 235 -7.58 8.89 -16.84
C SER A 235 -8.96 9.52 -16.93
N ALA A 236 -9.54 9.53 -18.13
CA ALA A 236 -10.86 10.09 -18.37
C ALA A 236 -11.96 9.45 -17.48
N PRO A 237 -11.99 8.11 -17.24
CA PRO A 237 -12.96 7.51 -16.32
C PRO A 237 -12.83 7.98 -14.88
N PHE A 238 -11.60 8.20 -14.39
CA PHE A 238 -11.38 8.73 -13.04
C PHE A 238 -11.81 10.19 -12.95
N ALA A 239 -11.40 11.02 -13.92
CA ALA A 239 -11.78 12.42 -13.96
C ALA A 239 -13.31 12.61 -14.01
N ALA A 240 -14.03 11.80 -14.78
CA ALA A 240 -15.50 11.84 -14.83
C ALA A 240 -16.13 11.48 -13.47
N ALA A 241 -15.62 10.46 -12.78
CA ALA A 241 -16.08 10.10 -11.46
C ALA A 241 -15.83 11.20 -10.41
N ILE A 242 -14.64 11.82 -10.46
CA ILE A 242 -14.27 12.93 -9.57
C ILE A 242 -15.17 14.14 -9.80
N ARG A 243 -15.34 14.59 -11.05
CA ARG A 243 -16.21 15.74 -11.36
C ARG A 243 -17.64 15.57 -10.87
N ARG A 244 -18.14 14.31 -10.89
CA ARG A 244 -19.50 13.99 -10.41
C ARG A 244 -19.63 13.99 -8.89
N LEU A 245 -18.64 13.47 -8.17
CA LEU A 245 -18.72 13.26 -6.72
C LEU A 245 -18.04 14.35 -5.88
N LEU A 246 -17.11 15.08 -6.49
CA LEU A 246 -16.32 16.15 -5.90
C LEU A 246 -16.32 17.36 -6.86
N PRO A 247 -17.49 17.96 -7.17
CA PRO A 247 -17.60 19.04 -8.17
C PRO A 247 -16.80 20.29 -7.80
N GLN A 248 -16.53 20.51 -6.50
CA GLN A 248 -15.71 21.60 -5.98
C GLN A 248 -14.20 21.36 -6.16
N ALA A 249 -13.76 20.10 -6.33
CA ALA A 249 -12.34 19.78 -6.32
C ALA A 249 -11.67 20.08 -7.66
N VAL A 250 -10.49 20.67 -7.60
CA VAL A 250 -9.62 20.91 -8.75
C VAL A 250 -8.85 19.64 -9.09
N ILE A 251 -8.99 19.14 -10.32
CA ILE A 251 -8.21 18.00 -10.80
C ILE A 251 -6.83 18.49 -11.23
N VAL A 252 -5.79 17.77 -10.79
CA VAL A 252 -4.40 17.98 -11.16
C VAL A 252 -3.85 16.69 -11.78
N VAL A 253 -3.18 16.82 -12.93
CA VAL A 253 -2.53 15.68 -13.60
C VAL A 253 -1.08 15.59 -13.18
N ASP A 254 -0.62 14.36 -12.89
CA ASP A 254 0.80 14.12 -12.63
C ASP A 254 1.65 14.33 -13.88
N HIS A 255 2.52 15.33 -13.81
CA HIS A 255 3.40 15.73 -14.91
C HIS A 255 4.35 14.61 -15.37
N TRP A 256 4.73 13.70 -14.50
CA TRP A 256 5.59 12.56 -14.85
C TRP A 256 4.95 11.67 -15.92
N HIS A 257 3.63 11.46 -15.81
CA HIS A 257 2.88 10.68 -16.80
C HIS A 257 2.80 11.37 -18.17
N LEU A 258 2.74 12.70 -18.21
CA LEU A 258 2.80 13.46 -19.46
C LEU A 258 4.18 13.33 -20.13
N VAL A 259 5.27 13.39 -19.36
CA VAL A 259 6.62 13.14 -19.87
C VAL A 259 6.76 11.70 -20.37
N ARG A 260 6.14 10.73 -19.69
CA ARG A 260 6.10 9.32 -20.15
C ARG A 260 5.39 9.18 -21.50
N LEU A 261 4.28 9.90 -21.70
CA LEU A 261 3.58 9.92 -23.00
C LEU A 261 4.46 10.52 -24.10
N ALA A 262 5.19 11.61 -23.83
CA ALA A 262 6.14 12.17 -24.78
C ALA A 262 7.30 11.21 -25.12
N ASN A 263 7.81 10.47 -24.12
CA ASN A 263 8.80 9.43 -24.36
C ASN A 263 8.25 8.26 -25.18
N GLN A 264 6.98 7.91 -25.01
CA GLN A 264 6.32 6.90 -25.83
C GLN A 264 6.15 7.39 -27.27
N MET A 265 5.66 8.61 -27.48
CA MET A 265 5.56 9.27 -28.79
C MET A 265 6.90 9.23 -29.53
N LEU A 266 7.98 9.66 -28.88
CA LEU A 266 9.33 9.63 -29.47
C LEU A 266 9.78 8.19 -29.79
N THR A 267 9.43 7.21 -28.99
CA THR A 267 9.71 5.80 -29.24
C THR A 267 8.96 5.30 -30.48
N ASP A 268 7.69 5.70 -30.63
CA ASP A 268 6.84 5.29 -31.74
C ASP A 268 7.35 5.90 -33.07
N VAL A 269 7.71 7.19 -33.09
CA VAL A 269 8.35 7.84 -34.24
C VAL A 269 9.64 7.12 -34.63
N ARG A 270 10.55 6.92 -33.68
CA ARG A 270 11.81 6.20 -33.96
C ARG A 270 11.56 4.80 -34.53
N GLN A 271 10.55 4.06 -34.02
CA GLN A 271 10.22 2.74 -34.54
C GLN A 271 9.57 2.77 -35.92
N ARG A 272 8.79 3.80 -36.23
CA ARG A 272 8.21 4.00 -37.56
C ARG A 272 9.32 4.31 -38.57
N VAL A 273 10.14 5.31 -38.30
CA VAL A 273 11.27 5.70 -39.17
C VAL A 273 12.19 4.48 -39.44
N ALA A 274 12.53 3.72 -38.39
CA ALA A 274 13.33 2.51 -38.57
C ALA A 274 12.63 1.45 -39.45
N ARG A 275 11.30 1.29 -39.37
CA ARG A 275 10.58 0.34 -40.25
C ARG A 275 10.57 0.80 -41.70
N GLU A 276 10.39 2.10 -41.94
CA GLU A 276 10.36 2.69 -43.26
C GLU A 276 11.73 2.57 -43.96
N GLN A 277 12.81 2.77 -43.20
CA GLN A 277 14.18 2.72 -43.76
C GLN A 277 14.77 1.30 -43.84
N LEU A 278 14.49 0.47 -42.82
CA LEU A 278 15.18 -0.82 -42.63
C LEU A 278 14.24 -2.02 -42.74
N GLY A 279 12.95 -1.83 -42.96
CA GLY A 279 11.95 -2.89 -42.97
C GLY A 279 11.72 -3.56 -41.60
N ARG A 280 12.34 -3.04 -40.51
CA ARG A 280 12.27 -3.61 -39.14
C ARG A 280 12.33 -2.49 -38.07
N ARG A 281 11.98 -2.84 -36.82
CA ARG A 281 11.94 -1.88 -35.69
C ARG A 281 13.30 -1.37 -35.20
N GLY A 282 14.38 -1.71 -35.85
CA GLY A 282 15.74 -1.47 -35.41
C GLY A 282 16.28 -2.56 -34.45
N GLY A 283 17.60 -2.69 -34.35
CA GLY A 283 18.29 -3.67 -33.55
C GLY A 283 19.66 -3.18 -33.04
N LYS A 284 20.44 -4.07 -32.47
CA LYS A 284 21.71 -3.73 -31.80
C LYS A 284 22.72 -3.02 -32.71
N ALA A 285 22.68 -3.30 -34.02
CA ALA A 285 23.58 -2.72 -35.02
C ALA A 285 23.14 -1.27 -35.41
N ASP A 286 21.92 -0.86 -35.13
CA ASP A 286 21.40 0.44 -35.55
C ASP A 286 21.67 1.51 -34.47
N PRO A 287 22.36 2.61 -34.80
CA PRO A 287 22.72 3.64 -33.84
C PRO A 287 21.54 4.23 -33.07
N ALA A 288 20.42 4.54 -33.73
CA ALA A 288 19.22 5.08 -33.05
C ALA A 288 18.59 4.10 -32.06
N TRP A 289 18.66 2.79 -32.34
CA TRP A 289 18.23 1.77 -31.38
C TRP A 289 19.23 1.60 -30.24
N ALA A 290 20.51 1.55 -30.53
CA ALA A 290 21.57 1.37 -29.55
C ALA A 290 21.58 2.53 -28.53
N HIS A 291 21.41 3.76 -29.01
CA HIS A 291 21.42 4.98 -28.21
C HIS A 291 20.03 5.48 -27.79
N ARG A 292 18.96 4.69 -27.95
CA ARG A 292 17.58 5.08 -27.64
C ARG A 292 17.39 5.64 -26.22
N ARG A 293 18.24 5.27 -25.25
CA ARG A 293 18.18 5.82 -23.89
C ARG A 293 18.59 7.29 -23.81
N LEU A 294 19.46 7.77 -24.72
CA LEU A 294 19.83 9.18 -24.82
C LEU A 294 18.64 10.01 -25.33
N LEU A 295 17.88 9.48 -26.29
CA LEU A 295 16.65 10.12 -26.78
C LEU A 295 15.64 10.31 -25.65
N LEU A 296 15.45 9.33 -24.77
CA LEU A 296 14.49 9.35 -23.67
C LEU A 296 14.97 10.17 -22.46
N ALA A 297 16.27 10.40 -22.34
CA ALA A 297 16.83 11.22 -21.29
C ALA A 297 16.41 12.69 -21.42
N ALA A 298 16.39 13.39 -20.31
CA ALA A 298 16.19 14.82 -20.29
C ALA A 298 17.38 15.53 -20.95
N GLY A 299 17.17 16.41 -21.92
CA GLY A 299 18.21 17.11 -22.64
C GLY A 299 19.21 17.83 -21.73
N ASN A 300 18.70 18.51 -20.69
CA ASN A 300 19.52 19.21 -19.69
C ASN A 300 20.32 18.27 -18.74
N ARG A 301 20.06 16.96 -18.77
CA ARG A 301 20.82 15.95 -18.02
C ARG A 301 21.85 15.20 -18.88
N LEU A 302 21.86 15.45 -20.20
CA LEU A 302 22.84 14.84 -21.06
C LEU A 302 24.21 15.48 -20.84
N SER A 303 25.25 14.64 -20.71
CA SER A 303 26.63 15.13 -20.74
C SER A 303 26.99 15.61 -22.13
N ARG A 304 28.05 16.43 -22.27
CA ARG A 304 28.56 16.87 -23.58
C ARG A 304 28.82 15.68 -24.53
N ARG A 305 29.39 14.58 -24.03
CA ARG A 305 29.59 13.35 -24.82
C ARG A 305 28.28 12.68 -25.20
N GLY A 306 27.29 12.69 -24.28
CA GLY A 306 25.95 12.15 -24.54
C GLY A 306 25.23 12.94 -25.64
N LEU A 307 25.30 14.26 -25.60
CA LEU A 307 24.72 15.14 -26.61
C LEU A 307 25.40 14.95 -27.97
N ALA A 308 26.74 14.95 -28.04
CA ALA A 308 27.48 14.70 -29.25
C ALA A 308 27.12 13.34 -29.90
N ARG A 309 26.98 12.28 -29.09
CA ARG A 309 26.51 10.97 -29.59
C ARG A 309 25.09 11.04 -30.15
N LEU A 310 24.18 11.75 -29.46
CA LEU A 310 22.82 11.92 -29.93
C LEU A 310 22.78 12.64 -31.26
N THR A 311 23.53 13.74 -31.41
CA THR A 311 23.65 14.47 -32.67
C THR A 311 24.19 13.59 -33.81
N ALA A 312 25.22 12.80 -33.55
CA ALA A 312 25.77 11.89 -34.53
C ALA A 312 24.77 10.80 -34.95
N VAL A 313 23.99 10.27 -34.01
CA VAL A 313 22.93 9.28 -34.26
C VAL A 313 21.82 9.87 -35.15
N LEU A 314 21.37 11.07 -34.85
CA LEU A 314 20.33 11.75 -35.65
C LEU A 314 20.85 12.04 -37.07
N ALA A 315 22.09 12.46 -37.20
CA ALA A 315 22.70 12.69 -38.56
C ALA A 315 22.76 11.42 -39.39
N THR A 316 22.85 10.22 -38.79
CA THR A 316 22.99 8.95 -39.50
C THR A 316 21.67 8.25 -39.78
N ASP A 317 20.82 8.15 -38.73
CA ASP A 317 19.62 7.32 -38.72
C ASP A 317 18.29 8.11 -38.87
N ASP A 318 18.38 9.43 -39.08
CA ASP A 318 17.20 10.30 -39.15
C ASP A 318 17.29 11.26 -40.35
N PRO A 319 17.34 10.76 -41.60
CA PRO A 319 17.50 11.58 -42.79
C PRO A 319 16.34 12.54 -43.04
N THR A 320 15.15 12.22 -42.53
CA THR A 320 13.95 13.07 -42.61
C THR A 320 13.81 14.04 -41.44
N ASN A 321 14.72 13.98 -40.46
CA ASN A 321 14.68 14.77 -39.21
C ASN A 321 13.43 14.56 -38.35
N GLU A 322 12.72 13.45 -38.50
CA GLU A 322 11.49 13.18 -37.75
C GLU A 322 11.78 12.79 -36.29
N ILE A 323 12.85 11.99 -36.04
CA ILE A 323 13.27 11.62 -34.69
C ILE A 323 13.78 12.86 -33.93
N GLY A 324 14.53 13.72 -34.62
CA GLY A 324 15.02 14.98 -34.08
C GLY A 324 13.89 15.94 -33.70
N ALA A 325 12.91 16.11 -34.59
CA ALA A 325 11.73 16.91 -34.34
C ALA A 325 10.91 16.35 -33.13
N ALA A 326 10.67 15.06 -33.09
CA ALA A 326 9.99 14.40 -31.96
C ALA A 326 10.76 14.57 -30.64
N TRP A 327 12.09 14.50 -30.67
CA TRP A 327 12.93 14.77 -29.49
C TRP A 327 12.78 16.24 -29.03
N GLY A 328 12.79 17.19 -29.96
CA GLY A 328 12.55 18.60 -29.68
C GLY A 328 11.18 18.85 -29.04
N ILE A 329 10.11 18.26 -29.58
CA ILE A 329 8.74 18.37 -29.06
C ILE A 329 8.67 17.80 -27.63
N LYS A 330 9.33 16.66 -27.35
CA LYS A 330 9.44 16.11 -25.99
C LYS A 330 10.12 17.11 -25.04
N GLU A 331 11.20 17.76 -25.47
CA GLU A 331 11.90 18.73 -24.62
C GLU A 331 11.07 20.00 -24.41
N LEU A 332 10.35 20.49 -25.42
CA LEU A 332 9.41 21.61 -25.28
C LEU A 332 8.31 21.31 -24.28
N LEU A 333 7.71 20.10 -24.30
CA LEU A 333 6.75 19.68 -23.27
C LEU A 333 7.39 19.65 -21.87
N ARG A 334 8.62 19.17 -21.75
CA ARG A 334 9.33 19.17 -20.46
C ARG A 334 9.58 20.60 -19.96
N MET A 335 9.95 21.52 -20.84
CA MET A 335 10.12 22.93 -20.50
C MET A 335 8.80 23.57 -20.06
N LEU A 336 7.71 23.31 -20.77
CA LEU A 336 6.36 23.73 -20.40
C LEU A 336 5.99 23.28 -18.98
N LEU A 337 6.17 21.99 -18.67
CA LEU A 337 5.83 21.42 -17.36
C LEU A 337 6.74 21.93 -16.22
N ALA A 338 7.90 22.51 -16.55
CA ALA A 338 8.82 23.12 -15.59
C ALA A 338 8.54 24.61 -15.34
N CYS A 339 7.69 25.28 -16.14
CA CYS A 339 7.38 26.70 -15.99
C CYS A 339 6.74 26.99 -14.63
N ASN A 340 7.20 28.03 -13.95
CA ASN A 340 6.66 28.47 -12.64
C ASN A 340 5.75 29.72 -12.76
N ASP A 341 5.63 30.27 -13.94
CA ASP A 341 4.88 31.48 -14.25
C ASP A 341 3.91 31.22 -15.41
N ALA A 342 2.69 31.71 -15.28
CA ALA A 342 1.62 31.54 -16.27
C ALA A 342 1.94 32.09 -17.65
N HIS A 343 2.66 33.23 -17.70
CA HIS A 343 3.05 33.84 -18.97
C HIS A 343 4.09 33.00 -19.71
N GLN A 344 5.09 32.49 -18.98
CA GLN A 344 6.09 31.56 -19.53
C GLN A 344 5.44 30.25 -19.98
N ALA A 345 4.50 29.71 -19.19
CA ALA A 345 3.76 28.50 -19.55
C ALA A 345 2.96 28.67 -20.85
N ARG A 346 2.30 29.81 -21.01
CA ARG A 346 1.56 30.12 -22.26
C ARG A 346 2.48 30.18 -23.48
N ARG A 347 3.62 30.88 -23.39
CA ARG A 347 4.61 30.92 -24.47
C ARG A 347 5.17 29.53 -24.80
N ALA A 348 5.51 28.73 -23.77
CA ALA A 348 6.00 27.38 -23.95
C ALA A 348 4.95 26.46 -24.60
N LEU A 349 3.67 26.65 -24.26
CA LEU A 349 2.55 25.94 -24.90
C LEU A 349 2.42 26.25 -26.38
N PHE A 350 2.48 27.52 -26.76
CA PHE A 350 2.47 27.91 -28.18
C PHE A 350 3.66 27.29 -28.91
N ALA A 351 4.88 27.43 -28.39
CA ALA A 351 6.07 26.85 -29.00
C ALA A 351 5.95 25.30 -29.14
N PHE A 352 5.32 24.65 -28.21
CA PHE A 352 5.04 23.20 -28.29
C PHE A 352 4.07 22.91 -29.45
N TYR A 353 2.95 23.61 -29.57
CA TYR A 353 2.00 23.40 -30.66
C TYR A 353 2.56 23.78 -32.03
N ASP A 354 3.31 24.87 -32.14
CA ASP A 354 3.99 25.26 -33.39
C ASP A 354 4.96 24.15 -33.86
N ALA A 355 5.74 23.58 -32.92
CA ALA A 355 6.65 22.49 -33.26
C ALA A 355 5.91 21.20 -33.69
N VAL A 356 4.74 20.93 -33.11
CA VAL A 356 3.89 19.76 -33.49
C VAL A 356 3.33 19.99 -34.91
N LEU A 357 2.83 21.20 -35.21
CA LEU A 357 2.31 21.55 -36.53
C LEU A 357 3.40 21.46 -37.63
N LEU A 358 4.60 21.98 -37.32
CA LEU A 358 5.74 21.94 -38.27
C LEU A 358 6.25 20.51 -38.50
N ALA A 359 6.14 19.63 -37.49
CA ALA A 359 6.57 18.26 -37.60
C ALA A 359 5.62 17.37 -38.41
N ASP A 360 4.35 17.71 -38.47
CA ASP A 360 3.26 17.07 -39.23
C ASP A 360 3.28 15.50 -39.12
N MET A 361 3.42 15.00 -37.89
CA MET A 361 3.47 13.56 -37.59
C MET A 361 2.26 13.09 -36.78
N PRO A 362 1.66 11.95 -37.13
CA PRO A 362 0.49 11.46 -36.41
C PRO A 362 0.76 11.14 -34.90
N GLU A 363 1.98 10.77 -34.55
CA GLU A 363 2.38 10.50 -33.18
C GLU A 363 2.43 11.78 -32.33
N THR A 364 2.97 12.88 -32.90
CA THR A 364 3.07 14.19 -32.23
C THR A 364 1.70 14.82 -32.09
N THR A 365 0.84 14.71 -33.13
CA THR A 365 -0.55 15.20 -33.12
C THR A 365 -1.35 14.52 -31.99
N ARG A 366 -1.27 13.19 -31.83
CA ARG A 366 -1.94 12.48 -30.72
C ARG A 366 -1.46 12.95 -29.35
N LEU A 367 -0.17 13.26 -29.21
CA LEU A 367 0.34 13.84 -27.96
C LEU A 367 -0.26 15.22 -27.72
N ALA A 368 -0.32 16.10 -28.74
CA ALA A 368 -0.88 17.43 -28.65
C ALA A 368 -2.37 17.41 -28.29
N GLU A 369 -3.16 16.53 -28.89
CA GLU A 369 -4.57 16.32 -28.56
C GLU A 369 -4.74 15.89 -27.07
N THR A 370 -3.85 15.05 -26.57
CA THR A 370 -3.83 14.65 -25.17
C THR A 370 -3.54 15.85 -24.26
N ILE A 371 -2.53 16.66 -24.60
CA ILE A 371 -2.19 17.89 -23.85
C ILE A 371 -3.37 18.86 -23.86
N GLN A 372 -4.02 19.05 -25.01
CA GLN A 372 -5.19 19.90 -25.15
C GLN A 372 -6.35 19.43 -24.25
N THR A 373 -6.65 18.13 -24.30
CA THR A 373 -7.73 17.51 -23.49
C THR A 373 -7.51 17.72 -21.99
N TRP A 374 -6.26 17.60 -21.56
CA TRP A 374 -5.89 17.68 -20.14
C TRP A 374 -5.39 19.06 -19.72
N TRP A 375 -5.44 20.07 -20.62
CA TRP A 375 -4.89 21.39 -20.35
C TRP A 375 -5.39 22.01 -19.02
N PRO A 376 -6.69 22.00 -18.69
CA PRO A 376 -7.15 22.57 -17.42
C PRO A 376 -6.49 21.93 -16.18
N ALA A 377 -6.24 20.61 -16.22
CA ALA A 377 -5.59 19.90 -15.13
C ALA A 377 -4.06 20.11 -15.13
N ILE A 378 -3.45 20.32 -16.30
CA ILE A 378 -2.04 20.70 -16.44
C ILE A 378 -1.82 22.12 -15.91
N GLU A 379 -2.67 23.07 -16.26
CA GLU A 379 -2.61 24.44 -15.77
C GLU A 379 -2.78 24.48 -14.25
N ALA A 380 -3.71 23.70 -13.71
CA ALA A 380 -3.87 23.52 -12.26
C ALA A 380 -2.59 22.96 -11.61
N PHE A 381 -1.92 21.97 -12.22
CA PHE A 381 -0.62 21.49 -11.77
C PHE A 381 0.44 22.60 -11.78
N LEU A 382 0.54 23.38 -12.85
CA LEU A 382 1.51 24.48 -12.95
C LEU A 382 1.30 25.53 -11.85
N ARG A 383 0.07 25.75 -11.41
CA ARG A 383 -0.29 26.69 -10.35
C ARG A 383 -0.10 26.10 -8.95
N LEU A 384 -0.56 24.90 -8.71
CA LEU A 384 -0.64 24.31 -7.37
C LEU A 384 0.58 23.45 -6.99
N ARG A 385 1.32 22.97 -7.95
CA ARG A 385 2.50 22.10 -7.78
C ARG A 385 2.22 20.80 -6.98
N VAL A 386 0.98 20.38 -6.96
CA VAL A 386 0.61 19.10 -6.36
C VAL A 386 0.99 17.96 -7.31
N THR A 387 1.66 16.95 -6.78
CA THR A 387 2.10 15.76 -7.53
C THR A 387 1.53 14.49 -6.90
N ASN A 388 1.45 13.43 -7.68
CA ASN A 388 0.97 12.12 -7.23
C ASN A 388 2.11 11.23 -6.65
N ALA A 389 3.28 11.80 -6.36
CA ALA A 389 4.48 11.06 -5.95
C ALA A 389 4.29 10.20 -4.69
N ARG A 390 3.48 10.66 -3.71
CA ARG A 390 3.17 9.87 -2.50
C ARG A 390 2.32 8.65 -2.82
N THR A 391 1.36 8.78 -3.74
CA THR A 391 0.56 7.64 -4.21
C THR A 391 1.42 6.62 -4.92
N GLU A 392 2.35 7.07 -5.78
CA GLU A 392 3.34 6.16 -6.38
C GLU A 392 4.22 5.47 -5.33
N GLY A 393 4.68 6.22 -4.31
CA GLY A 393 5.42 5.67 -3.17
C GLY A 393 4.62 4.59 -2.44
N THR A 394 3.33 4.84 -2.18
CA THR A 394 2.40 3.87 -1.58
C THR A 394 2.25 2.64 -2.46
N ASN A 395 2.09 2.81 -3.77
CA ASN A 395 1.98 1.70 -4.72
C ASN A 395 3.26 0.85 -4.80
N ARG A 396 4.45 1.43 -4.58
CA ARG A 396 5.70 0.66 -4.44
C ARG A 396 5.66 -0.24 -3.21
N VAL A 397 5.19 0.29 -2.08
CA VAL A 397 5.00 -0.48 -0.83
C VAL A 397 3.98 -1.60 -1.02
N ILE A 398 2.86 -1.34 -1.67
CA ILE A 398 1.84 -2.33 -2.03
C ILE A 398 2.45 -3.48 -2.85
N LYS A 399 3.25 -3.15 -3.88
CA LYS A 399 3.96 -4.13 -4.70
C LYS A 399 4.98 -4.93 -3.90
N GLN A 400 5.68 -4.31 -2.95
CA GLN A 400 6.63 -4.98 -2.06
C GLN A 400 5.93 -5.99 -1.14
N ILE A 401 4.81 -5.61 -0.52
CA ILE A 401 4.00 -6.50 0.33
C ILE A 401 3.54 -7.73 -0.47
N LYS A 402 3.09 -7.53 -1.72
CA LYS A 402 2.72 -8.61 -2.62
C LYS A 402 3.88 -9.56 -2.90
N ARG A 403 5.06 -9.01 -3.18
CA ARG A 403 6.27 -9.80 -3.48
C ARG A 403 6.71 -10.63 -2.29
N VAL A 404 6.78 -10.04 -1.11
CA VAL A 404 7.16 -10.71 0.14
C VAL A 404 6.14 -11.80 0.53
N GLY A 405 4.85 -11.58 0.27
CA GLY A 405 3.80 -12.58 0.49
C GLY A 405 3.70 -13.63 -0.61
N CYS A 406 4.62 -13.66 -1.60
CA CYS A 406 4.57 -14.54 -2.77
C CYS A 406 3.22 -14.49 -3.51
N GLY A 407 2.53 -13.36 -3.43
CA GLY A 407 1.18 -13.13 -3.94
C GLY A 407 0.09 -13.39 -2.90
N TYR A 408 -1.12 -13.00 -3.25
CA TYR A 408 -2.30 -13.17 -2.40
C TYR A 408 -3.45 -13.78 -3.21
N ARG A 409 -4.07 -14.83 -2.67
CA ARG A 409 -5.28 -15.41 -3.25
C ARG A 409 -6.54 -14.69 -2.77
N ASN A 410 -6.55 -14.27 -1.50
CA ASN A 410 -7.65 -13.57 -0.87
C ASN A 410 -7.37 -12.06 -0.87
N GLN A 411 -8.20 -11.29 -1.57
CA GLN A 411 -8.07 -9.84 -1.73
C GLN A 411 -8.20 -9.12 -0.39
N ALA A 412 -9.15 -9.50 0.46
CA ALA A 412 -9.35 -8.86 1.77
C ALA A 412 -8.14 -9.04 2.71
N ASN A 413 -7.46 -10.19 2.65
CA ASN A 413 -6.23 -10.40 3.41
C ASN A 413 -5.08 -9.53 2.88
N TYR A 414 -5.02 -9.31 1.56
CA TYR A 414 -4.04 -8.42 0.96
C TYR A 414 -4.28 -6.97 1.38
N GLU A 415 -5.49 -6.48 1.28
CA GLU A 415 -5.88 -5.13 1.69
C GLU A 415 -5.60 -4.87 3.18
N ARG A 416 -6.01 -5.79 4.07
CA ARG A 416 -5.69 -5.71 5.51
C ARG A 416 -4.19 -5.58 5.75
N ARG A 417 -3.41 -6.36 5.03
CA ARG A 417 -1.94 -6.36 5.14
C ARG A 417 -1.34 -5.02 4.72
N ILE A 418 -1.85 -4.43 3.65
CA ILE A 418 -1.43 -3.11 3.16
C ILE A 418 -1.79 -2.04 4.17
N ILE A 419 -3.06 -1.98 4.60
CA ILE A 419 -3.56 -0.96 5.54
C ILE A 419 -2.77 -0.98 6.85
N LEU A 420 -2.57 -2.16 7.44
CA LEU A 420 -1.82 -2.29 8.69
C LEU A 420 -0.35 -1.88 8.54
N HIS A 421 0.28 -2.22 7.41
CA HIS A 421 1.67 -1.84 7.16
C HIS A 421 1.83 -0.32 7.02
N VAL A 422 0.97 0.32 6.25
CA VAL A 422 1.01 1.79 6.08
C VAL A 422 0.71 2.48 7.40
N ALA A 423 -0.33 2.05 8.13
CA ALA A 423 -0.65 2.60 9.43
C ALA A 423 0.50 2.48 10.46
N ALA A 424 1.20 1.35 10.46
CA ALA A 424 2.35 1.14 11.34
C ALA A 424 3.54 2.08 11.00
N LYS A 425 3.74 2.40 9.72
CA LYS A 425 4.77 3.37 9.29
C LYS A 425 4.42 4.81 9.59
N SER A 426 3.14 5.17 9.54
CA SER A 426 2.68 6.53 9.83
C SER A 426 2.65 6.83 11.34
N ALA A 427 2.69 5.80 12.18
CA ALA A 427 2.72 5.93 13.65
C ALA A 427 4.15 5.91 14.23
N ALA A 428 5.17 5.62 13.42
CA ALA A 428 6.58 5.59 13.79
C ALA A 428 7.29 6.89 13.42
#